data_8b400837824c14441c83ef6a9675c270
#
_entry.id   8b400837824c14441c83ef6a9675c270
#
_cell.length_a   1.000
_cell.length_b   1.000
_cell.length_c   1.000
_cell.angle_alpha   90.00
_cell.angle_beta   90.00
_cell.angle_gamma   90.00
#
_symmetry.space_group_name_H-M   'P 1'
#
loop_
_entity.id
_entity.type
_entity.pdbx_description
1 polymer ?
#
loop_
_entity_poly.entity_id
_entity_poly.type
_entity_poly.pdbx_seq_one_letter_code
_entity_poly.pdbx_strand_id
1 'polypeptide(L)'
;MGSLFSTFTKIVCMVLMLLYCYSLFRNLSLDYGDGKKRLAKFLYQILLFLHFLCHGVLFFHTKDFFYLIMYGAELAFLVLYPFLWKKIYPTFSETLLYNQCLLLALGWIMLERLNTDKAMKQFAISVAASLLALLIPYFIDKIWDFQKGRIAFAVLGIFLLSLVLIVGRVSFGAKMSLNFFGFSFQASEFVKISFVFSVAGFLSEEQNQRGIYKAAIVAMLHGIVLVLCKDLGSALILFMAFLFMLYVSSSQFLYLALGFGLSALAGFVSYHLFSHVRTRVFAFLDPWKDIAGKGYQITQSLFAIGTGGFLGLGLFQGLPNKIPIVENDFIFSALSEEMGGIVAICVILVCLSCFMQMMMMGMDMESLFYKLICIGLSVIYVMQVFLTIGGAIKFIPSTGVTLPFVSYGGSSMISSCILFAIFQALFVIQGKEDAMDEEEEEQQAPKGKRRRGIYE
;
A
#
# COMPACT_ATOMS: atom_id res chain seq x y z
N MET A 1 34.74 -12.88 -9.55
CA MET A 1 33.54 -12.98 -10.42
C MET A 1 32.27 -12.45 -9.76
N GLY A 2 31.99 -12.74 -8.48
CA GLY A 2 30.74 -12.28 -7.82
C GLY A 2 30.57 -10.76 -7.73
N SER A 3 31.63 -9.99 -7.48
CA SER A 3 31.58 -8.53 -7.38
C SER A 3 31.29 -7.85 -8.72
N LEU A 4 31.88 -8.34 -9.81
CA LEU A 4 31.61 -7.84 -11.17
C LEU A 4 30.18 -8.14 -11.59
N PHE A 5 29.68 -9.32 -11.30
CA PHE A 5 28.31 -9.70 -11.59
C PHE A 5 27.30 -8.85 -10.80
N SER A 6 27.55 -8.64 -9.50
CA SER A 6 26.71 -7.75 -8.66
C SER A 6 26.73 -6.30 -9.18
N THR A 7 27.92 -5.79 -9.59
CA THR A 7 28.04 -4.43 -10.13
C THR A 7 27.31 -4.27 -11.48
N PHE A 8 27.40 -5.26 -12.35
CA PHE A 8 26.67 -5.26 -13.61
C PHE A 8 25.15 -5.32 -13.38
N THR A 9 24.71 -6.24 -12.51
CA THR A 9 23.30 -6.45 -12.23
C THR A 9 22.65 -5.22 -11.63
N LYS A 10 23.31 -4.49 -10.71
CA LYS A 10 22.74 -3.27 -10.13
C LYS A 10 22.45 -2.19 -11.18
N ILE A 11 23.35 -2.01 -12.18
CA ILE A 11 23.16 -1.05 -13.27
C ILE A 11 21.99 -1.48 -14.15
N VAL A 12 21.91 -2.78 -14.48
CA VAL A 12 20.80 -3.31 -15.28
C VAL A 12 19.47 -3.16 -14.53
N CYS A 13 19.42 -3.49 -13.23
CA CYS A 13 18.23 -3.30 -12.40
C CYS A 13 17.80 -1.82 -12.36
N MET A 14 18.73 -0.90 -12.23
CA MET A 14 18.45 0.54 -12.27
C MET A 14 17.82 0.95 -13.61
N VAL A 15 18.41 0.53 -14.72
CA VAL A 15 17.89 0.84 -16.06
C VAL A 15 16.49 0.24 -16.25
N LEU A 16 16.27 -1.00 -15.81
CA LEU A 16 14.98 -1.67 -15.88
C LEU A 16 13.92 -0.93 -15.05
N MET A 17 14.26 -0.45 -13.85
CA MET A 17 13.34 0.32 -13.01
C MET A 17 13.00 1.68 -13.63
N LEU A 18 13.97 2.36 -14.24
CA LEU A 18 13.72 3.61 -14.99
C LEU A 18 12.80 3.36 -16.19
N LEU A 19 13.04 2.29 -16.96
CA LEU A 19 12.19 1.90 -18.08
C LEU A 19 10.78 1.50 -17.61
N TYR A 20 10.69 0.82 -16.46
CA TYR A 20 9.42 0.50 -15.84
C TYR A 20 8.63 1.77 -15.51
N CYS A 21 9.23 2.71 -14.80
CA CYS A 21 8.59 3.98 -14.45
C CYS A 21 8.18 4.79 -15.68
N TYR A 22 9.05 4.91 -16.68
CA TYR A 22 8.72 5.60 -17.93
C TYR A 22 7.51 4.96 -18.62
N SER A 23 7.53 3.63 -18.77
CA SER A 23 6.44 2.89 -19.42
C SER A 23 5.15 2.96 -18.60
N LEU A 24 5.26 2.97 -17.27
CA LEU A 24 4.15 3.08 -16.34
C LEU A 24 3.41 4.41 -16.49
N PHE A 25 4.12 5.53 -16.43
CA PHE A 25 3.50 6.86 -16.58
C PHE A 25 2.97 7.09 -18.01
N ARG A 26 3.66 6.56 -19.02
CA ARG A 26 3.14 6.56 -20.39
C ARG A 26 1.86 5.73 -20.51
N ASN A 27 1.77 4.58 -19.83
CA ASN A 27 0.55 3.76 -19.81
C ASN A 27 -0.63 4.50 -19.17
N LEU A 28 -0.39 5.29 -18.12
CA LEU A 28 -1.42 6.12 -17.46
C LEU A 28 -1.93 7.25 -18.36
N SER A 29 -1.12 7.77 -19.26
CA SER A 29 -1.49 8.87 -20.16
C SER A 29 -2.21 8.40 -21.44
N LEU A 30 -2.32 7.09 -21.66
CA LEU A 30 -3.00 6.53 -22.82
C LEU A 30 -4.45 6.19 -22.50
N ASP A 31 -5.34 6.50 -23.45
CA ASP A 31 -6.69 5.99 -23.47
C ASP A 31 -6.73 4.47 -23.69
N TYR A 32 -7.88 3.86 -23.45
CA TYR A 32 -8.06 2.43 -23.62
C TYR A 32 -7.75 2.02 -25.08
N GLY A 33 -6.94 0.96 -25.26
CA GLY A 33 -6.58 0.48 -26.59
C GLY A 33 -5.36 -0.44 -26.58
N ASP A 34 -4.96 -0.89 -27.77
CA ASP A 34 -3.84 -1.82 -27.95
C ASP A 34 -2.50 -1.28 -27.45
N GLY A 35 -2.30 0.04 -27.51
CA GLY A 35 -1.10 0.70 -26.97
C GLY A 35 -0.96 0.50 -25.47
N LYS A 36 -2.05 0.69 -24.72
CA LYS A 36 -2.11 0.49 -23.26
C LYS A 36 -1.83 -0.97 -22.89
N LYS A 37 -2.45 -1.91 -23.61
CA LYS A 37 -2.23 -3.37 -23.41
C LYS A 37 -0.77 -3.77 -23.70
N ARG A 38 -0.16 -3.24 -24.76
CA ARG A 38 1.27 -3.51 -25.09
C ARG A 38 2.21 -2.99 -23.99
N LEU A 39 1.97 -1.79 -23.47
CA LEU A 39 2.77 -1.24 -22.38
C LEU A 39 2.58 -2.02 -21.08
N ALA A 40 1.36 -2.44 -20.76
CA ALA A 40 1.09 -3.29 -19.59
C ALA A 40 1.87 -4.63 -19.71
N LYS A 41 1.84 -5.27 -20.87
CA LYS A 41 2.64 -6.48 -21.12
C LYS A 41 4.14 -6.23 -20.99
N PHE A 42 4.64 -5.09 -21.45
CA PHE A 42 6.05 -4.72 -21.31
C PHE A 42 6.44 -4.49 -19.84
N LEU A 43 5.59 -3.83 -19.03
CA LEU A 43 5.78 -3.71 -17.59
C LEU A 43 5.93 -5.07 -16.90
N TYR A 44 5.07 -6.02 -17.28
CA TYR A 44 5.12 -7.37 -16.74
C TYR A 44 6.41 -8.11 -17.14
N GLN A 45 6.90 -7.93 -18.36
CA GLN A 45 8.17 -8.51 -18.80
C GLN A 45 9.37 -7.95 -18.03
N ILE A 46 9.39 -6.62 -17.78
CA ILE A 46 10.44 -5.99 -16.97
C ILE A 46 10.42 -6.53 -15.54
N LEU A 47 9.25 -6.67 -14.94
CA LEU A 47 9.09 -7.24 -13.60
C LEU A 47 9.71 -8.63 -13.50
N LEU A 48 9.34 -9.55 -14.40
CA LEU A 48 9.86 -10.92 -14.40
C LEU A 48 11.38 -10.97 -14.61
N PHE A 49 11.90 -10.11 -15.48
CA PHE A 49 13.34 -10.06 -15.75
C PHE A 49 14.11 -9.46 -14.57
N LEU A 50 13.59 -8.43 -13.93
CA LEU A 50 14.18 -7.86 -12.71
C LEU A 50 14.21 -8.87 -11.57
N HIS A 51 13.12 -9.60 -11.36
CA HIS A 51 13.02 -10.67 -10.37
C HIS A 51 14.07 -11.78 -10.63
N PHE A 52 14.21 -12.22 -11.88
CA PHE A 52 15.23 -13.20 -12.29
C PHE A 52 16.65 -12.70 -11.98
N LEU A 53 16.98 -11.46 -12.36
CA LEU A 53 18.32 -10.89 -12.13
C LEU A 53 18.68 -10.80 -10.65
N CYS A 54 17.75 -10.32 -9.82
CA CYS A 54 18.00 -10.21 -8.39
C CYS A 54 18.21 -11.57 -7.73
N HIS A 55 17.38 -12.57 -8.03
CA HIS A 55 17.60 -13.93 -7.52
C HIS A 55 18.87 -14.58 -8.06
N GLY A 56 19.27 -14.24 -9.29
CA GLY A 56 20.59 -14.62 -9.80
C GLY A 56 21.70 -14.11 -8.91
N VAL A 57 21.65 -12.85 -8.45
CA VAL A 57 22.65 -12.31 -7.51
C VAL A 57 22.59 -13.03 -6.15
N LEU A 58 21.38 -13.24 -5.60
CA LEU A 58 21.20 -13.93 -4.33
C LEU A 58 21.83 -15.33 -4.38
N PHE A 59 21.54 -16.10 -5.42
CA PHE A 59 22.08 -17.45 -5.59
C PHE A 59 23.60 -17.46 -5.82
N PHE A 60 24.12 -16.63 -6.74
CA PHE A 60 25.56 -16.63 -7.04
C PHE A 60 26.42 -16.15 -5.87
N HIS A 61 25.87 -15.28 -5.01
CA HIS A 61 26.57 -14.78 -3.83
C HIS A 61 26.62 -15.83 -2.72
N THR A 62 25.48 -16.49 -2.43
CA THR A 62 25.35 -17.43 -1.31
C THR A 62 25.66 -18.86 -1.68
N LYS A 63 25.44 -19.24 -2.96
CA LYS A 63 25.47 -20.60 -3.49
C LYS A 63 24.54 -21.57 -2.75
N ASP A 64 23.49 -21.04 -2.13
CA ASP A 64 22.48 -21.80 -1.43
C ASP A 64 21.29 -22.09 -2.33
N PHE A 65 20.94 -23.35 -2.47
CA PHE A 65 19.78 -23.79 -3.27
C PHE A 65 18.44 -23.25 -2.75
N PHE A 66 18.40 -22.78 -1.51
CA PHE A 66 17.23 -22.12 -0.96
C PHE A 66 16.72 -20.98 -1.88
N TYR A 67 17.59 -20.10 -2.34
CA TYR A 67 17.23 -18.98 -3.22
C TYR A 67 16.73 -19.41 -4.60
N LEU A 68 17.16 -20.58 -5.09
CA LEU A 68 16.64 -21.11 -6.35
C LEU A 68 15.24 -21.70 -6.17
N ILE A 69 14.98 -22.35 -5.03
CA ILE A 69 13.64 -22.86 -4.68
C ILE A 69 12.67 -21.69 -4.50
N MET A 70 13.06 -20.66 -3.75
CA MET A 70 12.26 -19.45 -3.54
C MET A 70 11.97 -18.74 -4.86
N TYR A 71 12.98 -18.56 -5.70
CA TYR A 71 12.79 -18.02 -7.05
C TYR A 71 11.73 -18.77 -7.83
N GLY A 72 11.79 -20.11 -7.84
CA GLY A 72 10.81 -20.96 -8.54
C GLY A 72 9.39 -20.79 -7.97
N ALA A 73 9.24 -20.73 -6.66
CA ALA A 73 7.96 -20.54 -5.98
C ALA A 73 7.37 -19.14 -6.23
N GLU A 74 8.20 -18.10 -6.12
CA GLU A 74 7.79 -16.72 -6.38
C GLU A 74 7.46 -16.49 -7.85
N LEU A 75 8.27 -17.03 -8.79
CA LEU A 75 7.99 -16.98 -10.21
C LEU A 75 6.66 -17.67 -10.53
N ALA A 76 6.41 -18.85 -9.97
CA ALA A 76 5.14 -19.55 -10.15
C ALA A 76 3.95 -18.68 -9.69
N PHE A 77 4.07 -18.00 -8.54
CA PHE A 77 3.06 -17.07 -8.09
C PHE A 77 2.91 -15.87 -9.03
N LEU A 78 4.01 -15.22 -9.41
CA LEU A 78 4.00 -14.04 -10.29
C LEU A 78 3.40 -14.34 -11.68
N VAL A 79 3.44 -15.61 -12.13
CA VAL A 79 2.80 -16.04 -13.38
C VAL A 79 1.34 -16.46 -13.15
N LEU A 80 1.08 -17.25 -12.11
CA LEU A 80 -0.24 -17.81 -11.84
C LEU A 80 -1.25 -16.73 -11.38
N TYR A 81 -0.83 -15.79 -10.55
CA TYR A 81 -1.73 -14.79 -9.96
C TYR A 81 -2.33 -13.84 -11.02
N PRO A 82 -1.56 -13.22 -11.94
CA PRO A 82 -2.12 -12.45 -13.04
C PRO A 82 -2.95 -13.30 -14.02
N PHE A 83 -2.56 -14.55 -14.24
CA PHE A 83 -3.33 -15.47 -15.06
C PHE A 83 -4.70 -15.75 -14.47
N LEU A 84 -4.79 -15.98 -13.15
CA LEU A 84 -6.06 -16.20 -12.45
C LEU A 84 -6.96 -14.96 -12.53
N TRP A 85 -6.41 -13.75 -12.31
CA TRP A 85 -7.17 -12.50 -12.47
C TRP A 85 -7.77 -12.42 -13.87
N LYS A 86 -6.97 -12.61 -14.90
CA LYS A 86 -7.41 -12.54 -16.30
C LYS A 86 -8.46 -13.59 -16.67
N LYS A 87 -8.37 -14.77 -16.04
CA LYS A 87 -9.32 -15.85 -16.29
C LYS A 87 -10.66 -15.65 -15.58
N ILE A 88 -10.65 -15.06 -14.38
CA ILE A 88 -11.85 -14.92 -13.53
C ILE A 88 -12.59 -13.63 -13.86
N TYR A 89 -11.85 -12.54 -14.08
CA TYR A 89 -12.40 -11.21 -14.29
C TYR A 89 -11.95 -10.64 -15.64
N PRO A 90 -12.87 -10.44 -16.62
CA PRO A 90 -12.51 -9.91 -17.94
C PRO A 90 -12.06 -8.45 -17.90
N THR A 91 -12.61 -7.67 -16.96
CA THR A 91 -12.32 -6.24 -16.76
C THR A 91 -11.62 -6.04 -15.42
N PHE A 92 -10.34 -5.68 -15.44
CA PHE A 92 -9.56 -5.34 -14.26
C PHE A 92 -8.35 -4.48 -14.67
N SER A 93 -7.72 -3.79 -13.72
CA SER A 93 -6.52 -3.00 -14.02
C SER A 93 -5.26 -3.87 -14.04
N GLU A 94 -4.79 -4.28 -15.24
CA GLU A 94 -3.53 -5.02 -15.39
C GLU A 94 -2.34 -4.23 -14.80
N THR A 95 -2.30 -2.91 -15.00
CA THR A 95 -1.21 -2.06 -14.54
C THR A 95 -1.14 -2.00 -13.01
N LEU A 96 -2.29 -1.87 -12.33
CA LEU A 96 -2.34 -1.87 -10.87
C LEU A 96 -1.90 -3.23 -10.30
N LEU A 97 -2.30 -4.33 -10.95
CA LEU A 97 -1.89 -5.68 -10.56
C LEU A 97 -0.38 -5.90 -10.73
N TYR A 98 0.21 -5.44 -11.83
CA TYR A 98 1.65 -5.58 -12.06
C TYR A 98 2.48 -4.71 -11.12
N ASN A 99 1.99 -3.52 -10.76
CA ASN A 99 2.60 -2.71 -9.70
C ASN A 99 2.57 -3.42 -8.33
N GLN A 100 1.45 -4.05 -7.98
CA GLN A 100 1.35 -4.90 -6.78
C GLN A 100 2.39 -6.03 -6.82
N CYS A 101 2.47 -6.76 -7.93
CA CYS A 101 3.43 -7.84 -8.12
C CYS A 101 4.89 -7.35 -8.03
N LEU A 102 5.20 -6.17 -8.58
CA LEU A 102 6.54 -5.59 -8.49
C LEU A 102 6.91 -5.25 -7.04
N LEU A 103 6.00 -4.61 -6.30
CA LEU A 103 6.24 -4.27 -4.90
C LEU A 103 6.40 -5.53 -4.03
N LEU A 104 5.60 -6.58 -4.28
CA LEU A 104 5.74 -7.89 -3.63
C LEU A 104 7.12 -8.50 -3.93
N ALA A 105 7.51 -8.55 -5.21
CA ALA A 105 8.80 -9.12 -5.61
C ALA A 105 9.98 -8.38 -4.98
N LEU A 106 9.96 -7.03 -4.96
CA LEU A 106 10.99 -6.24 -4.29
C LEU A 106 11.01 -6.49 -2.77
N GLY A 107 9.84 -6.62 -2.14
CA GLY A 107 9.71 -6.97 -0.73
C GLY A 107 10.31 -8.34 -0.41
N TRP A 108 10.01 -9.37 -1.20
CA TRP A 108 10.54 -10.71 -1.01
C TRP A 108 12.07 -10.75 -1.18
N ILE A 109 12.60 -10.17 -2.27
CA ILE A 109 14.04 -10.08 -2.52
C ILE A 109 14.76 -9.42 -1.35
N MET A 110 14.24 -8.30 -0.84
CA MET A 110 14.86 -7.61 0.29
C MET A 110 14.74 -8.41 1.59
N LEU A 111 13.64 -9.09 1.84
CA LEU A 111 13.46 -9.93 3.02
C LEU A 111 14.34 -11.17 2.96
N GLU A 112 14.48 -11.82 1.82
CA GLU A 112 15.41 -12.95 1.63
C GLU A 112 16.86 -12.53 1.91
N ARG A 113 17.21 -11.32 1.48
CA ARG A 113 18.52 -10.74 1.77
C ARG A 113 18.76 -10.47 3.26
N LEU A 114 17.71 -10.04 3.99
CA LEU A 114 17.79 -9.63 5.39
C LEU A 114 17.58 -10.80 6.36
N ASN A 115 16.56 -11.63 6.12
CA ASN A 115 16.16 -12.73 7.00
C ASN A 115 15.29 -13.75 6.25
N THR A 116 15.84 -14.90 5.93
CA THR A 116 15.18 -15.96 5.15
C THR A 116 13.94 -16.54 5.82
N ASP A 117 13.93 -16.67 7.17
CA ASP A 117 12.75 -17.19 7.89
C ASP A 117 11.56 -16.24 7.80
N LYS A 118 11.83 -14.93 7.90
CA LYS A 118 10.80 -13.90 7.72
C LYS A 118 10.35 -13.83 6.27
N ALA A 119 11.25 -14.00 5.31
CA ALA A 119 10.92 -14.05 3.89
C ALA A 119 9.94 -15.18 3.57
N MET A 120 10.23 -16.42 4.01
CA MET A 120 9.32 -17.56 3.82
C MET A 120 7.93 -17.31 4.41
N LYS A 121 7.88 -16.78 5.65
CA LYS A 121 6.60 -16.46 6.31
C LYS A 121 5.83 -15.37 5.54
N GLN A 122 6.51 -14.33 5.12
CA GLN A 122 5.91 -13.23 4.37
C GLN A 122 5.41 -13.71 3.00
N PHE A 123 6.19 -14.54 2.30
CA PHE A 123 5.79 -15.15 1.03
C PHE A 123 4.52 -15.97 1.20
N ALA A 124 4.48 -16.90 2.19
CA ALA A 124 3.32 -17.74 2.45
C ALA A 124 2.05 -16.89 2.78
N ILE A 125 2.20 -15.84 3.61
CA ILE A 125 1.11 -14.93 3.95
C ILE A 125 0.64 -14.16 2.70
N SER A 126 1.56 -13.65 1.89
CA SER A 126 1.22 -12.86 0.69
C SER A 126 0.52 -13.72 -0.36
N VAL A 127 0.93 -14.97 -0.57
CA VAL A 127 0.26 -15.93 -1.45
C VAL A 127 -1.16 -16.21 -0.96
N ALA A 128 -1.30 -16.60 0.31
CA ALA A 128 -2.61 -16.90 0.89
C ALA A 128 -3.55 -15.69 0.85
N ALA A 129 -3.06 -14.51 1.23
CA ALA A 129 -3.83 -13.28 1.21
C ALA A 129 -4.25 -12.88 -0.21
N SER A 130 -3.35 -12.97 -1.18
CA SER A 130 -3.64 -12.63 -2.58
C SER A 130 -4.65 -13.58 -3.22
N LEU A 131 -4.55 -14.88 -2.92
CA LEU A 131 -5.52 -15.88 -3.43
C LEU A 131 -6.91 -15.71 -2.81
N LEU A 132 -6.98 -15.44 -1.49
CA LEU A 132 -8.25 -15.12 -0.84
C LEU A 132 -8.84 -13.80 -1.34
N ALA A 133 -8.00 -12.83 -1.64
CA ALA A 133 -8.41 -11.53 -2.17
C ALA A 133 -9.06 -11.63 -3.55
N LEU A 134 -8.80 -12.68 -4.35
CA LEU A 134 -9.53 -12.96 -5.59
C LEU A 134 -11.04 -13.12 -5.40
N LEU A 135 -11.50 -13.45 -4.21
CA LEU A 135 -12.93 -13.60 -3.93
C LEU A 135 -13.63 -12.25 -3.71
N ILE A 136 -12.88 -11.19 -3.38
CA ILE A 136 -13.44 -9.88 -3.00
C ILE A 136 -14.30 -9.26 -4.09
N PRO A 137 -13.91 -9.24 -5.38
CA PRO A 137 -14.76 -8.68 -6.43
C PRO A 137 -16.12 -9.38 -6.53
N TYR A 138 -16.14 -10.71 -6.36
CA TYR A 138 -17.39 -11.48 -6.37
C TYR A 138 -18.31 -11.07 -5.22
N PHE A 139 -17.78 -10.89 -4.00
CA PHE A 139 -18.56 -10.48 -2.83
C PHE A 139 -19.09 -9.05 -2.97
N ILE A 140 -18.29 -8.12 -3.49
CA ILE A 140 -18.70 -6.72 -3.66
C ILE A 140 -19.75 -6.58 -4.75
N ASP A 141 -19.65 -7.34 -5.85
CA ASP A 141 -20.56 -7.27 -6.97
C ASP A 141 -21.92 -7.94 -6.71
N LYS A 142 -21.95 -9.08 -5.97
CA LYS A 142 -23.14 -9.95 -5.99
C LYS A 142 -23.82 -10.19 -4.65
N ILE A 143 -23.16 -10.02 -3.51
CA ILE A 143 -23.65 -10.61 -2.28
C ILE A 143 -24.19 -9.59 -1.27
N TRP A 144 -23.66 -8.38 -1.21
CA TRP A 144 -24.01 -7.45 -0.15
C TRP A 144 -24.14 -6.00 -0.62
N ASP A 145 -25.20 -5.36 -0.17
CA ASP A 145 -25.34 -3.90 -0.22
C ASP A 145 -24.48 -3.29 0.92
N PHE A 146 -23.20 -3.08 0.61
CA PHE A 146 -22.21 -2.58 1.58
C PHE A 146 -22.58 -1.20 2.15
N GLN A 147 -23.35 -0.40 1.42
CA GLN A 147 -23.83 0.90 1.89
C GLN A 147 -24.76 0.75 3.10
N LYS A 148 -25.67 -0.25 3.08
CA LYS A 148 -26.54 -0.54 4.23
C LYS A 148 -25.79 -1.07 5.45
N GLY A 149 -24.62 -1.68 5.24
CA GLY A 149 -23.76 -2.23 6.28
C GLY A 149 -22.99 -1.20 7.12
N ARG A 150 -23.14 0.11 6.89
CA ARG A 150 -22.31 1.17 7.52
C ARG A 150 -22.20 1.11 9.04
N ILE A 151 -23.30 0.80 9.74
CA ILE A 151 -23.32 0.67 11.21
C ILE A 151 -22.55 -0.60 11.63
N ALA A 152 -22.73 -1.72 10.93
CA ALA A 152 -22.03 -2.95 11.21
C ALA A 152 -20.50 -2.77 11.06
N PHE A 153 -20.05 -2.06 10.02
CA PHE A 153 -18.64 -1.73 9.83
C PHE A 153 -18.09 -0.81 10.94
N ALA A 154 -18.87 0.19 11.38
CA ALA A 154 -18.48 1.05 12.52
C ALA A 154 -18.32 0.24 13.79
N VAL A 155 -19.31 -0.59 14.12
CA VAL A 155 -19.32 -1.43 15.33
C VAL A 155 -18.17 -2.44 15.27
N LEU A 156 -17.94 -3.10 14.13
CA LEU A 156 -16.83 -4.03 13.93
C LEU A 156 -15.49 -3.36 14.18
N GLY A 157 -15.28 -2.16 13.60
CA GLY A 157 -14.02 -1.42 13.79
C GLY A 157 -13.77 -1.04 15.24
N ILE A 158 -14.76 -0.45 15.91
CA ILE A 158 -14.66 -0.06 17.34
C ILE A 158 -14.47 -1.30 18.22
N PHE A 159 -15.18 -2.41 17.94
CA PHE A 159 -15.03 -3.66 18.68
C PHE A 159 -13.61 -4.22 18.57
N LEU A 160 -13.05 -4.30 17.35
CA LEU A 160 -11.69 -4.79 17.13
C LEU A 160 -10.64 -3.93 17.84
N LEU A 161 -10.77 -2.60 17.79
CA LEU A 161 -9.86 -1.69 18.49
C LEU A 161 -10.01 -1.80 19.99
N SER A 162 -11.24 -1.90 20.51
CA SER A 162 -11.51 -2.06 21.93
C SER A 162 -10.96 -3.39 22.47
N LEU A 163 -11.03 -4.45 21.67
CA LEU A 163 -10.44 -5.75 22.01
C LEU A 163 -8.91 -5.62 22.17
N VAL A 164 -8.24 -4.91 21.26
CA VAL A 164 -6.80 -4.63 21.37
C VAL A 164 -6.48 -3.76 22.57
N LEU A 165 -7.32 -2.77 22.90
CA LEU A 165 -7.13 -1.92 24.06
C LEU A 165 -7.16 -2.74 25.38
N ILE A 166 -8.03 -3.74 25.47
CA ILE A 166 -8.20 -4.59 26.66
C ILE A 166 -7.14 -5.68 26.73
N VAL A 167 -6.98 -6.47 25.67
CA VAL A 167 -6.19 -7.72 25.65
C VAL A 167 -4.84 -7.55 24.95
N GLY A 168 -4.62 -6.47 24.21
CA GLY A 168 -3.45 -6.24 23.38
C GLY A 168 -2.15 -6.19 24.19
N ARG A 169 -1.08 -6.74 23.60
CA ARG A 169 0.27 -6.64 24.15
C ARG A 169 0.89 -5.29 23.85
N VAL A 170 1.66 -4.79 24.82
CA VAL A 170 2.43 -3.57 24.66
C VAL A 170 3.70 -3.90 23.88
N SER A 171 3.85 -3.26 22.73
CA SER A 171 5.06 -3.30 21.90
C SER A 171 5.55 -1.87 21.65
N PHE A 172 6.83 -1.59 21.94
CA PHE A 172 7.40 -0.23 21.80
C PHE A 172 6.59 0.89 22.45
N GLY A 173 5.92 0.58 23.55
CA GLY A 173 5.15 1.56 24.35
C GLY A 173 3.70 1.78 23.88
N ALA A 174 3.24 1.06 22.85
CA ALA A 174 1.86 1.09 22.37
C ALA A 174 1.22 -0.31 22.38
N LYS A 175 -0.09 -0.38 22.60
CA LYS A 175 -0.88 -1.61 22.45
C LYS A 175 -1.30 -1.74 20.99
N MET A 176 -0.64 -2.58 20.22
CA MET A 176 -0.87 -2.63 18.76
C MET A 176 -1.38 -3.97 18.28
N SER A 177 -1.06 -5.07 18.95
CA SER A 177 -1.31 -6.40 18.40
C SER A 177 -1.86 -7.40 19.42
N LEU A 178 -2.61 -8.37 18.88
CA LEU A 178 -3.03 -9.59 19.54
C LEU A 178 -2.16 -10.73 18.99
N ASN A 179 -1.61 -11.57 19.84
CA ASN A 179 -0.86 -12.74 19.39
C ASN A 179 -1.74 -13.99 19.50
N PHE A 180 -2.05 -14.59 18.35
CA PHE A 180 -2.75 -15.84 18.23
C PHE A 180 -1.84 -16.90 17.59
N PHE A 181 -1.57 -18.00 18.25
CA PHE A 181 -0.78 -19.12 17.70
C PHE A 181 0.55 -18.72 17.03
N GLY A 182 1.23 -17.70 17.56
CA GLY A 182 2.49 -17.21 17.00
C GLY A 182 2.35 -16.17 15.86
N PHE A 183 1.14 -15.83 15.46
CA PHE A 183 0.88 -14.72 14.53
C PHE A 183 0.53 -13.45 15.29
N SER A 184 1.17 -12.35 14.92
CA SER A 184 0.84 -11.03 15.45
C SER A 184 -0.26 -10.41 14.56
N PHE A 185 -1.46 -10.31 15.11
CA PHE A 185 -2.62 -9.69 14.47
C PHE A 185 -2.73 -8.23 14.91
N GLN A 186 -2.55 -7.30 14.00
CA GLN A 186 -2.71 -5.86 14.23
C GLN A 186 -4.09 -5.42 13.73
N ALA A 187 -5.01 -5.18 14.66
CA ALA A 187 -6.40 -4.86 14.33
C ALA A 187 -6.55 -3.54 13.56
N SER A 188 -5.72 -2.52 13.84
CA SER A 188 -5.77 -1.24 13.13
C SER A 188 -5.60 -1.38 11.62
N GLU A 189 -4.89 -2.41 11.14
CA GLU A 189 -4.75 -2.70 9.70
C GLU A 189 -6.09 -3.04 9.02
N PHE A 190 -6.94 -3.82 9.67
CA PHE A 190 -8.26 -4.21 9.16
C PHE A 190 -9.30 -3.13 9.41
N VAL A 191 -9.17 -2.42 10.52
CA VAL A 191 -10.07 -1.32 10.88
C VAL A 191 -10.00 -0.18 9.87
N LYS A 192 -8.86 0.07 9.24
CA LYS A 192 -8.74 1.05 8.15
C LYS A 192 -9.78 0.81 7.04
N ILE A 193 -9.98 -0.45 6.67
CA ILE A 193 -10.93 -0.82 5.61
C ILE A 193 -12.37 -0.66 6.11
N SER A 194 -12.73 -1.26 7.25
CA SER A 194 -14.09 -1.16 7.79
C SER A 194 -14.49 0.30 8.11
N PHE A 195 -13.55 1.12 8.55
CA PHE A 195 -13.74 2.54 8.78
C PHE A 195 -14.14 3.29 7.50
N VAL A 196 -13.44 3.06 6.38
CA VAL A 196 -13.75 3.72 5.11
C VAL A 196 -15.15 3.33 4.64
N PHE A 197 -15.52 2.04 4.70
CA PHE A 197 -16.86 1.59 4.35
C PHE A 197 -17.95 2.23 5.21
N SER A 198 -17.70 2.35 6.52
CA SER A 198 -18.63 3.00 7.44
C SER A 198 -18.81 4.48 7.13
N VAL A 199 -17.71 5.23 7.01
CA VAL A 199 -17.71 6.67 6.72
C VAL A 199 -18.34 6.94 5.36
N ALA A 200 -17.98 6.16 4.31
CA ALA A 200 -18.56 6.28 2.99
C ALA A 200 -20.08 6.07 3.02
N GLY A 201 -20.56 5.06 3.77
CA GLY A 201 -21.99 4.79 3.92
C GLY A 201 -22.76 5.93 4.58
N PHE A 202 -22.22 6.56 5.63
CA PHE A 202 -22.88 7.70 6.27
C PHE A 202 -22.87 8.97 5.42
N LEU A 203 -21.77 9.24 4.72
CA LEU A 203 -21.64 10.44 3.88
C LEU A 203 -22.42 10.34 2.57
N SER A 204 -22.64 9.13 2.04
CA SER A 204 -23.34 8.93 0.76
C SER A 204 -24.86 8.84 0.90
N GLU A 205 -25.37 8.28 2.00
CA GLU A 205 -26.82 8.10 2.18
C GLU A 205 -27.51 9.41 2.60
N GLU A 206 -26.93 10.13 3.55
CA GLU A 206 -27.46 11.40 4.01
C GLU A 206 -26.52 12.53 3.56
N GLN A 207 -26.73 13.05 2.35
CA GLN A 207 -25.94 14.18 1.80
C GLN A 207 -26.32 15.51 2.48
N ASN A 208 -26.43 15.48 3.81
CA ASN A 208 -26.79 16.62 4.63
C ASN A 208 -25.91 16.69 5.89
N GLN A 209 -26.14 17.71 6.72
CA GLN A 209 -25.37 17.86 7.95
C GLN A 209 -25.50 16.68 8.92
N ARG A 210 -26.60 15.93 8.90
CA ARG A 210 -26.78 14.76 9.78
C ARG A 210 -25.83 13.62 9.39
N GLY A 211 -25.63 13.35 8.10
CA GLY A 211 -24.67 12.38 7.62
C GLY A 211 -23.24 12.75 8.05
N ILE A 212 -22.87 14.03 7.89
CA ILE A 212 -21.56 14.55 8.33
C ILE A 212 -21.37 14.35 9.84
N TYR A 213 -22.36 14.69 10.68
CA TYR A 213 -22.27 14.49 12.13
C TYR A 213 -22.10 13.01 12.52
N LYS A 214 -22.84 12.10 11.88
CA LYS A 214 -22.72 10.65 12.14
C LYS A 214 -21.35 10.13 11.75
N ALA A 215 -20.86 10.50 10.58
CA ALA A 215 -19.52 10.14 10.11
C ALA A 215 -18.41 10.72 11.04
N ALA A 216 -18.56 11.96 11.50
CA ALA A 216 -17.64 12.59 12.43
C ALA A 216 -17.61 11.89 13.80
N ILE A 217 -18.77 11.46 14.30
CA ILE A 217 -18.86 10.68 15.55
C ILE A 217 -18.12 9.35 15.40
N VAL A 218 -18.33 8.65 14.29
CA VAL A 218 -17.61 7.39 14.01
C VAL A 218 -16.11 7.62 13.95
N ALA A 219 -15.67 8.67 13.23
CA ALA A 219 -14.25 9.02 13.13
C ALA A 219 -13.64 9.36 14.50
N MET A 220 -14.35 10.15 15.31
CA MET A 220 -13.93 10.52 16.65
C MET A 220 -13.80 9.30 17.57
N LEU A 221 -14.77 8.38 17.56
CA LEU A 221 -14.73 7.18 18.41
C LEU A 221 -13.55 6.28 18.04
N HIS A 222 -13.31 6.03 16.75
CA HIS A 222 -12.13 5.27 16.30
C HIS A 222 -10.83 5.98 16.70
N GLY A 223 -10.75 7.30 16.50
CA GLY A 223 -9.59 8.12 16.88
C GLY A 223 -9.29 8.05 18.37
N ILE A 224 -10.32 8.20 19.23
CA ILE A 224 -10.16 8.11 20.70
C ILE A 224 -9.57 6.75 21.10
N VAL A 225 -10.12 5.63 20.59
CA VAL A 225 -9.62 4.30 20.96
C VAL A 225 -8.18 4.10 20.47
N LEU A 226 -7.82 4.57 19.26
CA LEU A 226 -6.44 4.50 18.76
C LEU A 226 -5.47 5.35 19.60
N VAL A 227 -5.87 6.54 20.05
CA VAL A 227 -5.07 7.38 20.94
C VAL A 227 -4.87 6.69 22.30
N LEU A 228 -5.90 6.04 22.85
CA LEU A 228 -5.79 5.24 24.06
C LEU A 228 -4.86 4.03 23.90
N CYS A 229 -4.85 3.42 22.70
CA CYS A 229 -3.88 2.37 22.33
C CYS A 229 -2.47 2.93 22.10
N LYS A 230 -2.30 4.25 22.02
CA LYS A 230 -1.06 4.96 21.64
C LYS A 230 -0.62 4.67 20.18
N ASP A 231 -1.54 4.23 19.31
CA ASP A 231 -1.31 4.04 17.89
C ASP A 231 -1.65 5.34 17.12
N LEU A 232 -0.79 6.34 17.30
CA LEU A 232 -1.00 7.67 16.70
C LEU A 232 -0.78 7.66 15.17
N GLY A 233 0.02 6.74 14.66
CA GLY A 233 0.23 6.56 13.22
C GLY A 233 -1.06 6.16 12.51
N SER A 234 -1.72 5.12 12.99
CA SER A 234 -3.02 4.69 12.47
C SER A 234 -4.11 5.74 12.69
N ALA A 235 -4.10 6.44 13.84
CA ALA A 235 -5.05 7.53 14.11
C ALA A 235 -4.92 8.65 13.07
N LEU A 236 -3.70 9.06 12.72
CA LEU A 236 -3.45 10.07 11.70
C LEU A 236 -3.92 9.60 10.31
N ILE A 237 -3.65 8.35 9.94
CA ILE A 237 -4.09 7.79 8.66
C ILE A 237 -5.62 7.81 8.55
N LEU A 238 -6.34 7.33 9.58
CA LEU A 238 -7.81 7.34 9.58
C LEU A 238 -8.38 8.77 9.56
N PHE A 239 -7.77 9.67 10.31
CA PHE A 239 -8.20 11.05 10.33
C PHE A 239 -8.02 11.72 8.96
N MET A 240 -6.90 11.49 8.28
CA MET A 240 -6.68 12.02 6.93
C MET A 240 -7.65 11.42 5.92
N ALA A 241 -7.92 10.11 6.00
CA ALA A 241 -8.93 9.47 5.15
C ALA A 241 -10.31 10.10 5.36
N PHE A 242 -10.76 10.26 6.62
CA PHE A 242 -12.01 10.95 6.94
C PHE A 242 -12.07 12.37 6.37
N LEU A 243 -10.99 13.14 6.55
CA LEU A 243 -10.92 14.53 6.12
C LEU A 243 -11.09 14.69 4.60
N PHE A 244 -10.39 13.86 3.81
CA PHE A 244 -10.52 13.90 2.36
C PHE A 244 -11.89 13.38 1.89
N MET A 245 -12.42 12.33 2.49
CA MET A 245 -13.78 11.84 2.20
C MET A 245 -14.83 12.91 2.52
N LEU A 246 -14.70 13.60 3.64
CA LEU A 246 -15.58 14.70 4.04
C LEU A 246 -15.51 15.86 3.04
N TYR A 247 -14.30 16.23 2.61
CA TYR A 247 -14.10 17.28 1.60
C TYR A 247 -14.80 16.93 0.28
N VAL A 248 -14.61 15.70 -0.21
CA VAL A 248 -15.24 15.28 -1.48
C VAL A 248 -16.76 15.21 -1.38
N SER A 249 -17.28 14.72 -0.24
CA SER A 249 -18.73 14.65 -0.03
C SER A 249 -19.40 16.03 0.13
N SER A 250 -18.71 17.01 0.74
CA SER A 250 -19.29 18.32 1.05
C SER A 250 -18.89 19.43 0.07
N SER A 251 -17.82 19.22 -0.73
CA SER A 251 -17.20 20.21 -1.59
C SER A 251 -16.75 21.51 -0.88
N GLN A 252 -16.61 21.47 0.46
CA GLN A 252 -16.27 22.63 1.27
C GLN A 252 -14.80 22.62 1.71
N PHE A 253 -13.98 23.48 1.17
CA PHE A 253 -12.55 23.61 1.52
C PHE A 253 -12.32 23.94 3.00
N LEU A 254 -13.30 24.58 3.64
CA LEU A 254 -13.19 24.93 5.07
C LEU A 254 -12.95 23.69 5.96
N TYR A 255 -13.56 22.54 5.64
CA TYR A 255 -13.34 21.32 6.41
C TYR A 255 -11.89 20.83 6.30
N LEU A 256 -11.24 20.95 5.12
CA LEU A 256 -9.81 20.65 5.00
C LEU A 256 -8.96 21.57 5.85
N ALA A 257 -9.19 22.89 5.77
CA ALA A 257 -8.42 23.87 6.53
C ALA A 257 -8.54 23.65 8.05
N LEU A 258 -9.78 23.45 8.54
CA LEU A 258 -10.03 23.15 9.95
C LEU A 258 -9.43 21.81 10.37
N GLY A 259 -9.50 20.80 9.52
CA GLY A 259 -8.94 19.49 9.78
C GLY A 259 -7.41 19.51 9.88
N PHE A 260 -6.71 20.20 8.98
CA PHE A 260 -5.26 20.38 9.10
C PHE A 260 -4.88 21.15 10.36
N GLY A 261 -5.63 22.21 10.72
CA GLY A 261 -5.45 22.93 11.98
C GLY A 261 -5.62 22.02 13.20
N LEU A 262 -6.66 21.18 13.20
CA LEU A 262 -6.91 20.20 14.27
C LEU A 262 -5.81 19.14 14.35
N SER A 263 -5.28 18.68 13.21
CA SER A 263 -4.14 17.74 13.15
C SER A 263 -2.89 18.34 13.80
N ALA A 264 -2.59 19.60 13.49
CA ALA A 264 -1.45 20.30 14.07
C ALA A 264 -1.61 20.45 15.58
N LEU A 265 -2.81 20.83 16.06
CA LEU A 265 -3.13 20.91 17.48
C LEU A 265 -3.01 19.55 18.17
N ALA A 266 -3.56 18.49 17.57
CA ALA A 266 -3.46 17.12 18.09
C ALA A 266 -2.00 16.65 18.17
N GLY A 267 -1.17 16.97 17.18
CA GLY A 267 0.27 16.71 17.19
C GLY A 267 0.98 17.42 18.34
N PHE A 268 0.68 18.70 18.54
CA PHE A 268 1.21 19.50 19.66
C PHE A 268 0.82 18.91 21.03
N VAL A 269 -0.45 18.58 21.21
CA VAL A 269 -0.95 17.95 22.45
C VAL A 269 -0.29 16.59 22.67
N SER A 270 -0.18 15.76 21.61
CA SER A 270 0.46 14.45 21.67
C SER A 270 1.94 14.51 22.07
N TYR A 271 2.66 15.54 21.64
CA TYR A 271 4.05 15.79 22.04
C TYR A 271 4.18 16.01 23.56
N HIS A 272 3.23 16.72 24.18
CA HIS A 272 3.24 16.95 25.63
C HIS A 272 2.78 15.75 26.45
N LEU A 273 1.82 14.98 25.93
CA LEU A 273 1.22 13.85 26.65
C LEU A 273 2.05 12.57 26.58
N PHE A 274 2.68 12.25 25.43
CA PHE A 274 3.28 10.95 25.19
C PHE A 274 4.81 11.00 25.10
N SER A 275 5.49 10.25 25.98
CA SER A 275 6.96 10.18 26.02
C SER A 275 7.56 9.60 24.73
N HIS A 276 6.91 8.58 24.11
CA HIS A 276 7.38 7.99 22.86
C HIS A 276 7.31 8.99 21.69
N VAL A 277 6.32 9.92 21.67
CA VAL A 277 6.25 10.99 20.66
C VAL A 277 7.42 11.95 20.85
N ARG A 278 7.70 12.35 22.08
CA ARG A 278 8.87 13.21 22.38
C ARG A 278 10.18 12.58 21.90
N THR A 279 10.35 11.27 22.11
CA THR A 279 11.55 10.55 21.63
C THR A 279 11.65 10.57 20.12
N ARG A 280 10.53 10.34 19.40
CA ARG A 280 10.51 10.38 17.92
C ARG A 280 10.75 11.79 17.38
N VAL A 281 10.17 12.81 17.99
CA VAL A 281 10.42 14.21 17.63
C VAL A 281 11.86 14.62 17.92
N PHE A 282 12.43 14.19 19.04
CA PHE A 282 13.86 14.41 19.34
C PHE A 282 14.75 13.77 18.25
N ALA A 283 14.53 12.52 17.92
CA ALA A 283 15.27 11.82 16.86
C ALA A 283 15.09 12.46 15.47
N PHE A 284 13.92 13.05 15.22
CA PHE A 284 13.65 13.80 13.99
C PHE A 284 14.37 15.15 13.95
N LEU A 285 14.37 15.93 15.04
CA LEU A 285 14.98 17.26 15.06
C LEU A 285 16.50 17.17 14.98
N ASP A 286 17.13 16.40 15.88
CA ASP A 286 18.58 16.25 15.93
C ASP A 286 18.98 14.84 16.40
N PRO A 287 19.02 13.85 15.48
CA PRO A 287 19.42 12.49 15.83
C PRO A 287 20.89 12.38 16.21
N TRP A 288 21.71 13.39 15.82
CA TRP A 288 23.15 13.40 16.04
C TRP A 288 23.53 13.67 17.49
N LYS A 289 22.64 14.28 18.28
CA LYS A 289 22.86 14.52 19.72
C LYS A 289 22.95 13.26 20.56
N ASP A 290 22.32 12.17 20.11
CA ASP A 290 22.27 10.89 20.82
C ASP A 290 22.30 9.73 19.82
N ILE A 291 23.43 9.62 19.09
CA ILE A 291 23.61 8.63 18.02
C ILE A 291 23.52 7.19 18.56
N ALA A 292 23.99 6.92 19.76
CA ALA A 292 23.97 5.58 20.36
C ALA A 292 22.65 5.23 21.07
N GLY A 293 21.77 6.22 21.29
CA GLY A 293 20.50 6.06 22.00
C GLY A 293 19.29 6.36 21.13
N LYS A 294 18.60 7.47 21.43
CA LYS A 294 17.31 7.82 20.79
C LYS A 294 17.41 8.10 19.30
N GLY A 295 18.56 8.55 18.80
CA GLY A 295 18.83 8.83 17.39
C GLY A 295 19.32 7.61 16.59
N TYR A 296 19.66 6.49 17.24
CA TYR A 296 20.39 5.39 16.63
C TYR A 296 19.70 4.86 15.35
N GLN A 297 18.41 4.59 15.42
CA GLN A 297 17.66 4.00 14.30
C GLN A 297 17.64 4.93 13.07
N ILE A 298 17.40 6.22 13.28
CA ILE A 298 17.35 7.22 12.20
C ILE A 298 18.77 7.49 11.64
N THR A 299 19.79 7.57 12.49
CA THR A 299 21.18 7.79 12.02
C THR A 299 21.67 6.61 11.17
N GLN A 300 21.39 5.36 11.58
CA GLN A 300 21.72 4.18 10.78
C GLN A 300 20.97 4.17 9.45
N SER A 301 19.70 4.57 9.44
CA SER A 301 18.92 4.73 8.21
C SER A 301 19.53 5.75 7.25
N LEU A 302 19.92 6.93 7.76
CA LEU A 302 20.55 7.98 6.95
C LEU A 302 21.95 7.55 6.44
N PHE A 303 22.73 6.83 7.27
CA PHE A 303 24.00 6.26 6.83
C PHE A 303 23.79 5.26 5.69
N ALA A 304 22.82 4.35 5.80
CA ALA A 304 22.52 3.38 4.77
C ALA A 304 22.13 4.06 3.45
N ILE A 305 21.22 5.03 3.47
CA ILE A 305 20.83 5.80 2.28
C ILE A 305 22.02 6.57 1.70
N GLY A 306 22.82 7.21 2.56
CA GLY A 306 23.99 7.98 2.14
C GLY A 306 25.10 7.13 1.53
N THR A 307 25.38 5.95 2.10
CA THR A 307 26.40 5.02 1.58
C THR A 307 25.97 4.36 0.26
N GLY A 308 24.66 4.09 0.09
CA GLY A 308 24.11 3.61 -1.17
C GLY A 308 24.27 4.60 -2.31
N GLY A 309 24.18 5.90 -2.03
CA GLY A 309 24.24 6.94 -3.05
C GLY A 309 23.18 6.74 -4.14
N PHE A 310 23.45 7.19 -5.36
CA PHE A 310 22.52 7.06 -6.47
C PHE A 310 22.46 5.65 -7.06
N LEU A 311 23.59 4.97 -7.15
CA LEU A 311 23.73 3.70 -7.88
C LEU A 311 23.62 2.45 -7.00
N GLY A 312 23.58 2.60 -5.69
CA GLY A 312 23.59 1.49 -4.73
C GLY A 312 24.96 0.83 -4.58
N LEU A 313 25.12 0.12 -3.49
CA LEU A 313 26.31 -0.71 -3.28
C LEU A 313 26.25 -2.02 -4.09
N GLY A 314 25.04 -2.54 -4.32
CA GLY A 314 24.72 -3.87 -4.85
C GLY A 314 24.21 -4.80 -3.76
N LEU A 315 23.37 -5.75 -4.12
CA LEU A 315 22.84 -6.75 -3.19
C LEU A 315 24.00 -7.49 -2.50
N PHE A 316 23.89 -7.67 -1.17
CA PHE A 316 24.93 -8.21 -0.27
C PHE A 316 26.20 -7.36 -0.10
N GLN A 317 26.27 -6.15 -0.65
CA GLN A 317 27.41 -5.26 -0.46
C GLN A 317 27.18 -4.18 0.61
N GLY A 318 25.94 -3.99 1.04
CA GLY A 318 25.55 -3.11 2.14
C GLY A 318 25.56 -3.81 3.51
N LEU A 319 25.28 -3.02 4.55
CA LEU A 319 25.16 -3.48 5.94
C LEU A 319 23.81 -3.09 6.55
N PRO A 320 22.68 -3.34 5.87
CA PRO A 320 21.35 -2.89 6.30
C PRO A 320 20.95 -3.47 7.66
N ASN A 321 21.50 -4.62 8.06
CA ASN A 321 21.26 -5.24 9.37
C ASN A 321 21.74 -4.40 10.57
N LYS A 322 22.52 -3.31 10.34
CA LYS A 322 22.85 -2.34 11.38
C LYS A 322 21.67 -1.48 11.80
N ILE A 323 20.65 -1.37 10.94
CA ILE A 323 19.42 -0.66 11.26
C ILE A 323 18.53 -1.58 12.08
N PRO A 324 18.17 -1.24 13.32
CA PRO A 324 17.25 -2.07 14.12
C PRO A 324 15.89 -2.22 13.45
N ILE A 325 15.38 -3.45 13.38
CA ILE A 325 14.07 -3.77 12.79
C ILE A 325 13.94 -3.24 11.34
N VAL A 326 15.01 -3.36 10.60
CA VAL A 326 15.12 -2.85 9.21
C VAL A 326 14.03 -3.40 8.30
N GLU A 327 13.64 -4.64 8.48
CA GLU A 327 12.65 -5.36 7.68
C GLU A 327 11.22 -4.81 7.79
N ASN A 328 10.91 -4.04 8.86
CA ASN A 328 9.60 -3.44 9.08
C ASN A 328 9.58 -1.98 8.56
N ASP A 329 10.09 -1.07 9.39
CA ASP A 329 9.90 0.37 9.23
C ASP A 329 10.96 1.01 8.32
N PHE A 330 12.11 0.36 8.14
CA PHE A 330 13.29 0.90 7.45
C PHE A 330 13.73 0.08 6.23
N ILE A 331 12.87 -0.80 5.71
CA ILE A 331 13.18 -1.61 4.52
C ILE A 331 13.52 -0.73 3.31
N PHE A 332 12.92 0.46 3.22
CA PHE A 332 13.24 1.46 2.20
C PHE A 332 14.70 1.93 2.27
N SER A 333 15.25 2.05 3.47
CA SER A 333 16.66 2.42 3.67
C SER A 333 17.61 1.31 3.23
N ALA A 334 17.26 0.05 3.54
CA ALA A 334 18.00 -1.12 3.06
C ALA A 334 17.97 -1.23 1.52
N LEU A 335 16.79 -1.01 0.92
CA LEU A 335 16.66 -0.97 -0.53
C LEU A 335 17.49 0.15 -1.14
N SER A 336 17.48 1.35 -0.54
CA SER A 336 18.28 2.49 -0.99
C SER A 336 19.77 2.23 -0.87
N GLU A 337 20.24 1.55 0.18
CA GLU A 337 21.65 1.21 0.37
C GLU A 337 22.15 0.24 -0.70
N GLU A 338 21.41 -0.84 -0.94
CA GLU A 338 21.88 -1.91 -1.83
C GLU A 338 21.51 -1.67 -3.30
N MET A 339 20.28 -1.23 -3.59
CA MET A 339 19.82 -1.02 -4.98
C MET A 339 20.01 0.42 -5.48
N GLY A 340 20.23 1.37 -4.57
CA GLY A 340 20.54 2.77 -4.89
C GLY A 340 19.34 3.71 -4.84
N GLY A 341 19.64 5.01 -4.70
CA GLY A 341 18.67 6.08 -4.62
C GLY A 341 17.77 6.20 -5.85
N ILE A 342 18.29 5.90 -7.04
CA ILE A 342 17.48 5.92 -8.28
C ILE A 342 16.40 4.84 -8.22
N VAL A 343 16.72 3.62 -7.81
CA VAL A 343 15.73 2.54 -7.66
C VAL A 343 14.74 2.89 -6.54
N ALA A 344 15.22 3.47 -5.43
CA ALA A 344 14.37 3.93 -4.35
C ALA A 344 13.35 4.99 -4.82
N ILE A 345 13.78 5.97 -5.64
CA ILE A 345 12.88 6.94 -6.28
C ILE A 345 11.89 6.24 -7.21
N CYS A 346 12.33 5.26 -7.99
CA CYS A 346 11.42 4.48 -8.84
C CYS A 346 10.35 3.76 -8.01
N VAL A 347 10.67 3.21 -6.83
CA VAL A 347 9.68 2.59 -5.93
C VAL A 347 8.66 3.64 -5.45
N ILE A 348 9.09 4.86 -5.11
CA ILE A 348 8.18 5.96 -4.78
C ILE A 348 7.25 6.27 -5.96
N LEU A 349 7.79 6.33 -7.17
CA LEU A 349 7.01 6.59 -8.40
C LEU A 349 5.99 5.47 -8.69
N VAL A 350 6.35 4.21 -8.45
CA VAL A 350 5.41 3.08 -8.56
C VAL A 350 4.28 3.20 -7.53
N CYS A 351 4.60 3.52 -6.27
CA CYS A 351 3.58 3.76 -5.25
C CYS A 351 2.67 4.95 -5.60
N LEU A 352 3.26 6.04 -6.10
CA LEU A 352 2.50 7.21 -6.58
C LEU A 352 1.58 6.85 -7.75
N SER A 353 2.05 6.04 -8.69
CA SER A 353 1.24 5.55 -9.80
C SER A 353 0.05 4.71 -9.33
N CYS A 354 0.22 3.84 -8.32
CA CYS A 354 -0.90 3.12 -7.71
C CYS A 354 -1.93 4.10 -7.15
N PHE A 355 -1.48 5.08 -6.37
CA PHE A 355 -2.35 6.13 -5.83
C PHE A 355 -3.10 6.90 -6.93
N MET A 356 -2.41 7.31 -7.99
CA MET A 356 -3.03 8.02 -9.12
C MET A 356 -4.11 7.16 -9.80
N GLN A 357 -3.84 5.88 -10.07
CA GLN A 357 -4.83 4.96 -10.67
C GLN A 357 -6.06 4.81 -9.77
N MET A 358 -5.86 4.68 -8.46
CA MET A 358 -6.94 4.59 -7.49
C MET A 358 -7.78 5.87 -7.43
N MET A 359 -7.13 7.05 -7.49
CA MET A 359 -7.83 8.34 -7.50
C MET A 359 -8.58 8.57 -8.81
N MET A 360 -7.98 8.25 -9.96
CA MET A 360 -8.66 8.35 -11.27
C MET A 360 -9.92 7.49 -11.28
N MET A 361 -9.80 6.23 -10.84
CA MET A 361 -10.95 5.34 -10.68
C MET A 361 -12.07 5.96 -9.84
N GLY A 362 -11.71 6.60 -8.72
CA GLY A 362 -12.70 7.27 -7.86
C GLY A 362 -13.36 8.47 -8.53
N MET A 363 -12.68 9.18 -9.43
CA MET A 363 -13.29 10.30 -10.16
C MET A 363 -14.30 9.84 -11.20
N ASP A 364 -14.08 8.69 -11.81
CA ASP A 364 -14.93 8.11 -12.86
C ASP A 364 -16.17 7.40 -12.31
N MET A 365 -16.22 7.11 -10.99
CA MET A 365 -17.36 6.47 -10.33
C MET A 365 -18.59 7.39 -10.27
N GLU A 366 -19.76 6.90 -10.74
CA GLU A 366 -21.03 7.60 -10.63
C GLU A 366 -21.58 7.57 -9.20
N SER A 367 -21.53 6.39 -8.54
CA SER A 367 -21.98 6.23 -7.18
C SER A 367 -21.09 6.97 -6.19
N LEU A 368 -21.68 7.92 -5.42
CA LEU A 368 -20.95 8.65 -4.37
C LEU A 368 -20.37 7.69 -3.32
N PHE A 369 -21.04 6.59 -3.01
CA PHE A 369 -20.55 5.59 -2.07
C PHE A 369 -19.24 4.97 -2.53
N TYR A 370 -19.17 4.47 -3.76
CA TYR A 370 -17.95 3.88 -4.32
C TYR A 370 -16.87 4.92 -4.56
N LYS A 371 -17.23 6.14 -4.97
CA LYS A 371 -16.31 7.29 -5.07
C LYS A 371 -15.61 7.55 -3.74
N LEU A 372 -16.37 7.61 -2.64
CA LEU A 372 -15.81 7.84 -1.31
C LEU A 372 -14.95 6.67 -0.83
N ILE A 373 -15.30 5.42 -1.15
CA ILE A 373 -14.43 4.25 -0.87
C ILE A 373 -13.10 4.39 -1.60
N CYS A 374 -13.12 4.70 -2.90
CA CYS A 374 -11.89 4.93 -3.68
C CYS A 374 -11.00 5.98 -3.02
N ILE A 375 -11.56 7.13 -2.68
CA ILE A 375 -10.81 8.23 -2.08
C ILE A 375 -10.27 7.85 -0.70
N GLY A 376 -11.12 7.29 0.17
CA GLY A 376 -10.71 6.89 1.51
C GLY A 376 -9.57 5.87 1.51
N LEU A 377 -9.68 4.82 0.71
CA LEU A 377 -8.66 3.78 0.60
C LEU A 377 -7.39 4.29 -0.09
N SER A 378 -7.51 5.16 -1.10
CA SER A 378 -6.35 5.80 -1.76
C SER A 378 -5.56 6.66 -0.79
N VAL A 379 -6.26 7.45 0.04
CA VAL A 379 -5.62 8.28 1.07
C VAL A 379 -4.95 7.42 2.12
N ILE A 380 -5.58 6.32 2.57
CA ILE A 380 -4.94 5.35 3.49
C ILE A 380 -3.64 4.83 2.89
N TYR A 381 -3.68 4.37 1.63
CA TYR A 381 -2.51 3.82 0.95
C TYR A 381 -1.38 4.84 0.84
N VAL A 382 -1.66 6.03 0.30
CA VAL A 382 -0.61 7.05 0.11
C VAL A 382 -0.07 7.58 1.44
N MET A 383 -0.91 7.71 2.47
CA MET A 383 -0.46 8.10 3.80
C MET A 383 0.45 7.04 4.43
N GLN A 384 0.18 5.74 4.27
CA GLN A 384 1.09 4.69 4.71
C GLN A 384 2.45 4.80 4.02
N VAL A 385 2.46 4.93 2.69
CA VAL A 385 3.70 5.12 1.90
C VAL A 385 4.46 6.36 2.38
N PHE A 386 3.75 7.49 2.52
CA PHE A 386 4.34 8.76 2.96
C PHE A 386 4.94 8.69 4.36
N LEU A 387 4.21 8.11 5.32
CA LEU A 387 4.67 8.01 6.70
C LEU A 387 5.88 7.07 6.84
N THR A 388 5.91 5.97 6.09
CA THR A 388 7.01 5.00 6.14
C THR A 388 8.27 5.58 5.49
N ILE A 389 8.16 6.03 4.24
CA ILE A 389 9.31 6.58 3.51
C ILE A 389 9.78 7.89 4.13
N GLY A 390 8.84 8.80 4.44
CA GLY A 390 9.15 10.08 5.07
C GLY A 390 9.82 9.92 6.44
N GLY A 391 9.43 8.90 7.22
CA GLY A 391 10.10 8.53 8.46
C GLY A 391 11.52 8.01 8.23
N ALA A 392 11.73 7.15 7.23
CA ALA A 392 13.02 6.56 6.92
C ALA A 392 14.05 7.59 6.42
N ILE A 393 13.63 8.56 5.60
CA ILE A 393 14.51 9.63 5.06
C ILE A 393 14.62 10.87 5.99
N LYS A 394 14.05 10.82 7.19
CA LYS A 394 14.00 11.96 8.11
C LYS A 394 13.26 13.19 7.52
N PHE A 395 12.22 13.00 6.76
CA PHE A 395 11.36 14.07 6.29
C PHE A 395 10.27 14.41 7.32
N ILE A 396 9.80 13.39 8.06
CA ILE A 396 8.85 13.49 9.18
C ILE A 396 9.33 12.61 10.34
N PRO A 397 8.82 12.80 11.58
CA PRO A 397 9.08 11.86 12.67
C PRO A 397 8.61 10.44 12.30
N SER A 398 9.44 9.41 12.54
CA SER A 398 9.07 8.01 12.28
C SER A 398 7.82 7.61 13.06
N THR A 399 6.89 6.94 12.40
CA THR A 399 5.60 6.54 12.97
C THR A 399 5.47 5.05 13.26
N GLY A 400 6.38 4.22 12.73
CA GLY A 400 6.32 2.76 12.89
C GLY A 400 5.24 2.10 12.01
N VAL A 401 4.92 2.72 10.88
CA VAL A 401 4.00 2.19 9.87
C VAL A 401 4.80 1.47 8.79
N THR A 402 4.27 0.37 8.29
CA THR A 402 4.92 -0.48 7.28
C THR A 402 4.65 0.01 5.85
N LEU A 403 5.62 -0.15 4.95
CA LEU A 403 5.44 0.12 3.52
C LEU A 403 4.60 -1.01 2.87
N PRO A 404 3.44 -0.71 2.28
CA PRO A 404 2.57 -1.71 1.70
C PRO A 404 3.30 -2.63 0.71
N PHE A 405 3.09 -3.93 0.81
CA PHE A 405 3.70 -5.02 0.03
C PHE A 405 5.22 -5.22 0.18
N VAL A 406 5.97 -4.22 0.60
CA VAL A 406 7.43 -4.28 0.68
C VAL A 406 7.92 -4.67 2.07
N SER A 407 7.39 -4.02 3.13
CA SER A 407 7.79 -4.29 4.51
C SER A 407 7.31 -5.64 5.03
N TYR A 408 8.07 -6.22 5.96
CA TYR A 408 7.60 -7.36 6.73
C TYR A 408 6.47 -6.96 7.67
N GLY A 409 5.34 -7.67 7.56
CA GLY A 409 4.18 -7.44 8.42
C GLY A 409 2.95 -8.22 7.94
N GLY A 410 2.60 -9.32 8.63
CA GLY A 410 1.52 -10.22 8.18
C GLY A 410 0.17 -9.51 8.06
N SER A 411 -0.25 -8.75 9.07
CA SER A 411 -1.54 -8.03 9.03
C SER A 411 -1.56 -6.92 7.99
N SER A 412 -0.45 -6.19 7.83
CA SER A 412 -0.32 -5.15 6.82
C SER A 412 -0.33 -5.74 5.40
N MET A 413 0.30 -6.91 5.19
CA MET A 413 0.26 -7.61 3.92
C MET A 413 -1.17 -8.02 3.56
N ILE A 414 -1.90 -8.64 4.50
CA ILE A 414 -3.30 -9.06 4.28
C ILE A 414 -4.18 -7.84 3.98
N SER A 415 -4.09 -6.77 4.78
CA SER A 415 -4.90 -5.57 4.58
C SER A 415 -4.60 -4.88 3.26
N SER A 416 -3.33 -4.84 2.83
CA SER A 416 -2.93 -4.30 1.53
C SER A 416 -3.47 -5.13 0.36
N CYS A 417 -3.45 -6.47 0.46
CA CYS A 417 -4.07 -7.35 -0.55
C CYS A 417 -5.58 -7.12 -0.65
N ILE A 418 -6.28 -7.00 0.50
CA ILE A 418 -7.71 -6.70 0.53
C ILE A 418 -7.99 -5.33 -0.11
N LEU A 419 -7.23 -4.31 0.25
CA LEU A 419 -7.36 -2.95 -0.28
C LEU A 419 -7.22 -2.94 -1.81
N PHE A 420 -6.18 -3.56 -2.36
CA PHE A 420 -5.98 -3.64 -3.81
C PHE A 420 -7.07 -4.46 -4.50
N ALA A 421 -7.54 -5.54 -3.88
CA ALA A 421 -8.64 -6.33 -4.44
C ALA A 421 -9.97 -5.57 -4.44
N ILE A 422 -10.22 -4.67 -3.47
CA ILE A 422 -11.38 -3.77 -3.50
C ILE A 422 -11.28 -2.83 -4.71
N PHE A 423 -10.11 -2.24 -4.99
CA PHE A 423 -9.95 -1.44 -6.21
C PHE A 423 -10.16 -2.25 -7.47
N GLN A 424 -9.63 -3.46 -7.54
CA GLN A 424 -9.88 -4.34 -8.68
C GLN A 424 -11.37 -4.68 -8.82
N ALA A 425 -12.10 -4.84 -7.70
CA ALA A 425 -13.55 -5.04 -7.73
C ALA A 425 -14.28 -3.83 -8.32
N LEU A 426 -13.84 -2.62 -7.99
CA LEU A 426 -14.43 -1.39 -8.52
C LEU A 426 -14.16 -1.24 -10.03
N PHE A 427 -12.98 -1.63 -10.51
CA PHE A 427 -12.70 -1.72 -11.96
C PHE A 427 -13.62 -2.73 -12.66
N VAL A 428 -13.93 -3.86 -12.01
CA VAL A 428 -14.85 -4.87 -12.56
C VAL A 428 -16.28 -4.33 -12.62
N ILE A 429 -16.72 -3.58 -11.60
CA ILE A 429 -18.07 -2.99 -11.57
C ILE A 429 -18.19 -1.93 -12.67
N GLN A 430 -17.26 -0.98 -12.74
CA GLN A 430 -17.27 0.07 -13.76
C GLN A 430 -17.25 -0.51 -15.17
N GLY A 431 -16.40 -1.49 -15.45
CA GLY A 431 -16.36 -2.10 -16.78
C GLY A 431 -17.64 -2.85 -17.17
N LYS A 432 -18.50 -3.22 -16.19
CA LYS A 432 -19.83 -3.75 -16.47
C LYS A 432 -20.86 -2.66 -16.72
N GLU A 433 -20.78 -1.53 -15.97
CA GLU A 433 -21.61 -0.35 -16.18
C GLU A 433 -21.36 0.20 -17.59
N ASP A 434 -20.09 0.43 -17.96
CA ASP A 434 -19.72 0.91 -19.31
C ASP A 434 -20.25 -0.02 -20.43
N ALA A 435 -20.19 -1.35 -20.24
CA ALA A 435 -20.67 -2.32 -21.23
C ALA A 435 -22.22 -2.31 -21.36
N MET A 436 -22.95 -2.06 -20.27
CA MET A 436 -24.42 -1.95 -20.30
C MET A 436 -24.84 -0.66 -21.01
N ASP A 437 -24.15 0.44 -20.76
CA ASP A 437 -24.43 1.73 -21.41
C ASP A 437 -24.17 1.66 -22.92
N GLU A 438 -23.08 1.00 -23.35
CA GLU A 438 -22.81 0.75 -24.78
C GLU A 438 -23.91 -0.10 -25.44
N GLU A 439 -24.42 -1.13 -24.75
CA GLU A 439 -25.52 -1.96 -25.26
C GLU A 439 -26.83 -1.18 -25.37
N GLU A 440 -27.13 -0.29 -24.43
CA GLU A 440 -28.32 0.56 -24.46
C GLU A 440 -28.24 1.61 -25.58
N GLU A 441 -27.08 2.23 -25.79
CA GLU A 441 -26.85 3.16 -26.91
C GLU A 441 -26.97 2.47 -28.28
N GLU A 442 -26.45 1.24 -28.42
CA GLU A 442 -26.61 0.45 -29.66
C GLU A 442 -28.07 0.06 -29.95
N GLN A 443 -28.88 -0.21 -28.89
CA GLN A 443 -30.29 -0.53 -29.02
C GLN A 443 -31.13 0.70 -29.40
N GLN A 444 -30.76 1.90 -28.95
CA GLN A 444 -31.43 3.16 -29.24
C GLN A 444 -31.01 3.79 -30.57
N ALA A 445 -29.90 3.33 -31.16
CA ALA A 445 -29.41 3.83 -32.44
C ALA A 445 -30.40 3.49 -33.59
N PRO A 446 -30.75 4.46 -34.48
CA PRO A 446 -31.63 4.22 -35.62
C PRO A 446 -31.09 3.09 -36.51
N LYS A 447 -31.96 2.19 -36.96
CA LYS A 447 -31.68 0.94 -37.73
C LYS A 447 -30.75 1.10 -38.97
N GLY A 448 -30.26 2.29 -39.29
CA GLY A 448 -29.36 2.57 -40.41
C GLY A 448 -27.89 2.80 -40.03
N LYS A 449 -27.53 2.84 -38.74
CA LYS A 449 -26.16 3.11 -38.24
C LYS A 449 -25.56 1.98 -37.39
N ARG A 450 -26.09 0.77 -37.45
CA ARG A 450 -25.45 -0.36 -36.76
C ARG A 450 -24.05 -0.57 -37.34
N ARG A 451 -23.01 -0.21 -36.58
CA ARG A 451 -21.62 -0.49 -36.93
C ARG A 451 -21.48 -2.00 -37.10
N ARG A 452 -21.04 -2.44 -38.28
CA ARG A 452 -20.58 -3.82 -38.51
C ARG A 452 -19.45 -4.06 -37.50
N GLY A 453 -19.62 -5.11 -36.68
CA GLY A 453 -18.68 -5.48 -35.66
C GLY A 453 -17.25 -5.59 -36.20
N ILE A 454 -16.33 -5.00 -35.49
CA ILE A 454 -14.90 -5.22 -35.66
C ILE A 454 -14.58 -6.49 -34.85
N TYR A 455 -14.86 -7.65 -35.45
CA TYR A 455 -14.21 -8.91 -35.14
C TYR A 455 -13.46 -9.32 -36.43
N GLU A 456 -12.21 -8.91 -36.53
CA GLU A 456 -11.12 -9.55 -37.26
C GLU A 456 -9.80 -9.29 -36.51
#